data_18821107d10ed5257c27964168bd2540
#
_entry.id   18821107d10ed5257c27964168bd2540
#
_cell.length_a   1.000
_cell.length_b   1.000
_cell.length_c   1.000
_cell.angle_alpha   90.00
_cell.angle_beta   90.00
_cell.angle_gamma   90.00
#
_symmetry.space_group_name_H-M   'P 1'
#
loop_
_entity.id
_entity.type
_entity.pdbx_description
1 polymer ?
#
loop_
_entity_poly.entity_id
_entity_poly.type
_entity_poly.pdbx_seq_one_letter_code
_entity_poly.pdbx_strand_id
1 'polypeptide(L)'
;MRPRIVPGVTEHGGDPAPAHPRPVSAGRVTLAHLMTSADTNPYGNVHGGVLMKLTDDVAGLAAARHCGGPAVTVAIEMALQRPVHVADLVHATARVTWTGRTSLEVQVDVTAERWNETDRPRPVAVAHVVYVAIGPDERPRPVPGLILETDDDRRLHDEARLRAETRATHRLKLDELRGANGP
;
A
#
# COMPACT_ATOMS: atom_id res chain seq x y z
N MET A 1 20.56 17.20 -4.93
CA MET A 1 20.30 15.93 -5.66
C MET A 1 19.01 16.13 -6.47
N ARG A 2 18.99 15.86 -7.79
CA ARG A 2 17.77 16.07 -8.58
C ARG A 2 16.77 14.92 -8.34
N PRO A 3 15.46 15.19 -8.22
CA PRO A 3 14.45 14.13 -8.08
C PRO A 3 14.46 13.19 -9.29
N ARG A 4 14.36 11.88 -9.05
CA ARG A 4 14.27 10.86 -10.11
C ARG A 4 12.81 10.62 -10.44
N ILE A 5 12.44 10.84 -11.72
CA ILE A 5 11.12 10.52 -12.26
C ILE A 5 11.13 9.06 -12.73
N VAL A 6 10.20 8.26 -12.23
CA VAL A 6 9.99 6.88 -12.70
C VAL A 6 8.68 6.88 -13.47
N PRO A 7 8.71 6.72 -14.82
CA PRO A 7 7.49 6.63 -15.61
C PRO A 7 6.74 5.34 -15.26
N GLY A 8 5.42 5.38 -15.30
CA GLY A 8 4.62 4.15 -15.37
C GLY A 8 5.02 3.39 -16.64
N VAL A 9 5.18 2.05 -16.54
CA VAL A 9 5.58 1.22 -17.69
C VAL A 9 4.54 1.35 -18.78
N THR A 10 4.91 2.01 -19.89
CA THR A 10 4.07 2.16 -21.08
C THR A 10 4.35 1.02 -22.06
N GLU A 11 3.40 0.12 -22.28
CA GLU A 11 3.38 -0.72 -23.48
C GLU A 11 2.00 -0.66 -24.14
N HIS A 12 2.04 -0.17 -25.37
CA HIS A 12 1.15 -0.30 -26.54
C HIS A 12 -0.37 -0.07 -26.39
N GLY A 13 -0.84 0.95 -27.10
CA GLY A 13 -2.20 1.12 -27.66
C GLY A 13 -3.03 2.22 -27.01
N GLY A 14 -3.15 3.40 -27.67
CA GLY A 14 -4.34 4.29 -27.67
C GLY A 14 -4.92 4.85 -26.36
N ASP A 15 -4.36 4.56 -25.21
CA ASP A 15 -4.83 5.11 -23.94
C ASP A 15 -4.41 6.57 -23.76
N PRO A 16 -5.23 7.42 -23.13
CA PRO A 16 -4.86 8.81 -22.85
C PRO A 16 -3.53 8.83 -22.08
N ALA A 17 -2.65 9.74 -22.45
CA ALA A 17 -1.34 9.89 -21.83
C ALA A 17 -1.48 9.86 -20.30
N PRO A 18 -0.62 9.11 -19.58
CA PRO A 18 -0.70 9.04 -18.12
C PRO A 18 -0.59 10.45 -17.53
N ALA A 19 -1.40 10.74 -16.53
CA ALA A 19 -1.32 11.98 -15.79
C ALA A 19 0.13 12.24 -15.34
N HIS A 20 0.55 13.51 -15.29
CA HIS A 20 1.92 13.88 -14.92
C HIS A 20 2.37 13.12 -13.64
N PRO A 21 3.66 12.69 -13.58
CA PRO A 21 4.22 12.04 -12.41
C PRO A 21 3.99 12.87 -11.15
N ARG A 22 3.74 12.20 -10.02
CA ARG A 22 3.44 12.84 -8.73
C ARG A 22 4.51 12.51 -7.70
N PRO A 23 4.88 13.47 -6.84
CA PRO A 23 5.81 13.20 -5.75
C PRO A 23 5.20 12.23 -4.73
N VAL A 24 6.04 11.38 -4.13
CA VAL A 24 5.63 10.43 -3.08
C VAL A 24 4.94 11.16 -1.93
N SER A 25 5.45 12.35 -1.56
CA SER A 25 4.90 13.16 -0.47
C SER A 25 3.45 13.60 -0.70
N ALA A 26 3.03 13.83 -1.94
CA ALA A 26 1.66 14.26 -2.28
C ALA A 26 0.60 13.18 -1.99
N GLY A 27 0.99 11.90 -2.04
CA GLY A 27 0.10 10.76 -1.74
C GLY A 27 0.13 10.31 -0.28
N ARG A 28 1.02 10.86 0.56
CA ARG A 28 1.16 10.41 1.95
C ARG A 28 -0.07 10.71 2.78
N VAL A 29 -0.54 9.72 3.53
CA VAL A 29 -1.71 9.81 4.43
C VAL A 29 -1.38 9.14 5.75
N THR A 30 -1.83 9.74 6.85
CA THR A 30 -1.78 9.10 8.17
C THR A 30 -3.18 9.10 8.77
N LEU A 31 -3.59 7.95 9.29
CA LEU A 31 -4.76 7.82 10.16
C LEU A 31 -4.29 7.43 11.56
N ALA A 32 -4.96 7.95 12.58
CA ALA A 32 -4.74 7.57 13.97
C ALA A 32 -6.02 7.00 14.55
N HIS A 33 -5.89 5.93 15.38
CA HIS A 33 -7.01 5.29 16.06
C HIS A 33 -6.63 4.92 17.49
N LEU A 34 -7.43 5.39 18.46
CA LEU A 34 -7.29 4.99 19.85
C LEU A 34 -7.99 3.65 20.05
N MET A 35 -7.23 2.63 20.42
CA MET A 35 -7.75 1.26 20.60
C MET A 35 -8.60 1.14 21.85
N THR A 36 -9.78 0.59 21.70
CA THR A 36 -10.78 0.40 22.75
C THR A 36 -11.01 -1.08 23.07
N SER A 37 -11.82 -1.38 24.08
CA SER A 37 -12.22 -2.75 24.38
C SER A 37 -13.03 -3.43 23.26
N ALA A 38 -13.68 -2.63 22.39
CA ALA A 38 -14.40 -3.15 21.22
C ALA A 38 -13.46 -3.71 20.11
N ASP A 39 -12.18 -3.34 20.16
CA ASP A 39 -11.17 -3.74 19.18
C ASP A 39 -10.44 -5.04 19.57
N THR A 40 -10.78 -5.65 20.74
CA THR A 40 -10.03 -6.76 21.31
C THR A 40 -10.48 -8.13 20.80
N ASN A 41 -9.52 -9.06 20.75
CA ASN A 41 -9.74 -10.48 20.54
C ASN A 41 -9.93 -11.21 21.88
N PRO A 42 -10.29 -12.51 21.89
CA PRO A 42 -10.47 -13.29 23.12
C PRO A 42 -9.22 -13.40 24.01
N TYR A 43 -8.03 -13.09 23.50
CA TYR A 43 -6.77 -13.09 24.26
C TYR A 43 -6.47 -11.74 24.93
N GLY A 44 -7.34 -10.73 24.78
CA GLY A 44 -7.17 -9.40 25.37
C GLY A 44 -6.25 -8.46 24.60
N ASN A 45 -5.78 -8.85 23.41
CA ASN A 45 -5.04 -7.98 22.52
C ASN A 45 -5.96 -7.38 21.45
N VAL A 46 -5.54 -6.32 20.78
CA VAL A 46 -6.25 -5.80 19.59
C VAL A 46 -6.30 -6.86 18.51
N HIS A 47 -7.48 -7.05 17.91
CA HIS A 47 -7.68 -8.03 16.86
C HIS A 47 -6.91 -7.61 15.59
N GLY A 48 -6.14 -8.53 14.98
CA GLY A 48 -5.38 -8.25 13.77
C GLY A 48 -6.23 -7.71 12.61
N GLY A 49 -7.51 -8.11 12.54
CA GLY A 49 -8.47 -7.59 11.55
C GLY A 49 -8.76 -6.10 11.71
N VAL A 50 -8.70 -5.54 12.93
CA VAL A 50 -8.83 -4.09 13.16
C VAL A 50 -7.64 -3.35 12.55
N LEU A 51 -6.43 -3.87 12.76
CA LEU A 51 -5.21 -3.30 12.15
C LEU A 51 -5.23 -3.44 10.63
N MET A 52 -5.72 -4.57 10.09
CA MET A 52 -5.86 -4.76 8.64
C MET A 52 -6.85 -3.78 8.03
N LYS A 53 -8.01 -3.55 8.70
CA LYS A 53 -8.99 -2.57 8.24
C LYS A 53 -8.41 -1.16 8.21
N LEU A 54 -7.75 -0.72 9.29
CA LEU A 54 -7.11 0.59 9.36
C LEU A 54 -6.03 0.75 8.27
N THR A 55 -5.30 -0.33 8.01
CA THR A 55 -4.28 -0.39 6.94
C THR A 55 -4.90 -0.25 5.56
N ASP A 56 -5.99 -0.97 5.24
CA ASP A 56 -6.68 -0.86 3.96
C ASP A 56 -7.30 0.53 3.76
N ASP A 57 -7.94 1.09 4.80
CA ASP A 57 -8.52 2.43 4.76
C ASP A 57 -7.46 3.49 4.40
N VAL A 58 -6.31 3.51 5.11
CA VAL A 58 -5.27 4.51 4.87
C VAL A 58 -4.56 4.31 3.53
N ALA A 59 -4.33 3.05 3.14
CA ALA A 59 -3.70 2.73 1.86
C ALA A 59 -4.60 3.11 0.69
N GLY A 60 -5.91 2.85 0.80
CA GLY A 60 -6.91 3.24 -0.21
C GLY A 60 -6.96 4.76 -0.40
N LEU A 61 -6.87 5.53 0.68
CA LEU A 61 -6.80 6.99 0.60
C LEU A 61 -5.52 7.46 -0.12
N ALA A 62 -4.37 6.86 0.18
CA ALA A 62 -3.10 7.18 -0.47
C ALA A 62 -3.15 6.82 -1.98
N ALA A 63 -3.68 5.63 -2.31
CA ALA A 63 -3.87 5.19 -3.68
C ALA A 63 -4.78 6.13 -4.47
N ALA A 64 -5.96 6.47 -3.91
CA ALA A 64 -6.91 7.36 -4.55
C ALA A 64 -6.35 8.77 -4.78
N ARG A 65 -5.60 9.33 -3.81
CA ARG A 65 -4.90 10.61 -3.96
C ARG A 65 -3.87 10.55 -5.08
N HIS A 66 -3.06 9.50 -5.14
CA HIS A 66 -2.04 9.35 -6.18
C HIS A 66 -2.68 9.17 -7.56
N CYS A 67 -3.71 8.35 -7.67
CA CYS A 67 -4.41 8.10 -8.93
C CYS A 67 -5.26 9.30 -9.38
N GLY A 68 -5.70 10.17 -8.47
CA GLY A 68 -6.69 11.21 -8.77
C GLY A 68 -8.09 10.62 -9.03
N GLY A 69 -8.45 9.53 -8.36
CA GLY A 69 -9.72 8.84 -8.52
C GLY A 69 -9.73 7.43 -7.92
N PRO A 70 -10.78 6.64 -8.16
CA PRO A 70 -10.94 5.32 -7.54
C PRO A 70 -9.80 4.37 -7.84
N ALA A 71 -9.45 3.57 -6.83
CA ALA A 71 -8.55 2.43 -6.94
C ALA A 71 -9.08 1.29 -6.07
N VAL A 72 -8.99 0.05 -6.56
CA VAL A 72 -9.49 -1.13 -5.86
C VAL A 72 -8.34 -2.00 -5.37
N THR A 73 -8.46 -2.52 -4.17
CA THR A 73 -7.49 -3.44 -3.55
C THR A 73 -7.52 -4.78 -4.28
N VAL A 74 -6.34 -5.27 -4.69
CA VAL A 74 -6.20 -6.58 -5.36
C VAL A 74 -5.31 -7.55 -4.58
N ALA A 75 -4.46 -7.05 -3.68
CA ALA A 75 -3.64 -7.89 -2.80
C ALA A 75 -3.25 -7.11 -1.55
N ILE A 76 -3.19 -7.79 -0.41
CA ILE A 76 -2.67 -7.29 0.85
C ILE A 76 -1.68 -8.31 1.40
N GLU A 77 -0.48 -7.85 1.73
CA GLU A 77 0.49 -8.58 2.52
C GLU A 77 0.80 -7.77 3.77
N MET A 78 0.58 -8.35 4.94
CA MET A 78 0.78 -7.65 6.22
C MET A 78 1.56 -8.52 7.19
N ALA A 79 2.63 -7.99 7.75
CA ALA A 79 3.41 -8.61 8.81
C ALA A 79 3.07 -7.93 10.14
N LEU A 80 2.42 -8.67 11.05
CA LEU A 80 2.17 -8.26 12.43
C LEU A 80 3.41 -8.60 13.26
N GLN A 81 4.09 -7.59 13.80
CA GLN A 81 5.39 -7.74 14.46
C GLN A 81 5.28 -7.73 15.99
N ARG A 82 4.32 -6.99 16.54
CA ARG A 82 4.13 -6.83 17.98
C ARG A 82 2.65 -6.70 18.32
N PRO A 83 2.24 -7.15 19.52
CA PRO A 83 0.86 -6.97 19.97
C PRO A 83 0.55 -5.49 20.19
N VAL A 84 -0.72 -5.16 19.97
CA VAL A 84 -1.33 -3.87 20.27
C VAL A 84 -2.38 -4.09 21.35
N HIS A 85 -2.49 -3.17 22.30
CA HIS A 85 -3.36 -3.29 23.45
C HIS A 85 -4.43 -2.19 23.48
N VAL A 86 -5.45 -2.38 24.33
CA VAL A 86 -6.41 -1.34 24.67
C VAL A 86 -5.66 -0.11 25.21
N ALA A 87 -6.12 1.08 24.86
CA ALA A 87 -5.50 2.35 25.18
C ALA A 87 -4.15 2.62 24.49
N ASP A 88 -3.76 1.82 23.49
CA ASP A 88 -2.72 2.22 22.55
C ASP A 88 -3.32 3.19 21.50
N LEU A 89 -2.61 4.27 21.21
CA LEU A 89 -2.87 5.12 20.05
C LEU A 89 -2.07 4.56 18.87
N VAL A 90 -2.79 4.05 17.87
CA VAL A 90 -2.19 3.46 16.68
C VAL A 90 -2.17 4.49 15.55
N HIS A 91 -1.02 4.65 14.93
CA HIS A 91 -0.84 5.47 13.72
C HIS A 91 -0.54 4.55 12.53
N ALA A 92 -1.32 4.65 11.47
CA ALA A 92 -1.06 3.99 10.20
C ALA A 92 -0.69 5.06 9.16
N THR A 93 0.54 5.00 8.65
CA THR A 93 1.06 5.97 7.66
C THR A 93 1.30 5.27 6.34
N ALA A 94 0.57 5.70 5.32
CA ALA A 94 0.64 5.16 3.96
C ALA A 94 1.42 6.07 3.01
N ARG A 95 2.17 5.44 2.10
CA ARG A 95 2.85 6.10 0.97
C ARG A 95 2.88 5.17 -0.24
N VAL A 96 2.76 5.73 -1.44
CA VAL A 96 2.92 4.97 -2.68
C VAL A 96 4.40 4.68 -2.88
N THR A 97 4.76 3.40 -3.06
CA THR A 97 6.15 2.96 -3.22
C THR A 97 6.49 2.53 -4.64
N TRP A 98 5.49 2.14 -5.43
CA TRP A 98 5.70 1.72 -6.81
C TRP A 98 4.45 1.94 -7.66
N THR A 99 4.64 2.16 -8.96
CA THR A 99 3.57 2.26 -9.97
C THR A 99 3.92 1.45 -11.21
N GLY A 100 2.97 0.62 -11.65
CA GLY A 100 2.97 -0.04 -12.96
C GLY A 100 2.13 0.73 -13.97
N ARG A 101 1.58 0.05 -14.98
CA ARG A 101 0.72 0.67 -15.99
C ARG A 101 -0.63 1.11 -15.41
N THR A 102 -1.34 0.20 -14.74
CA THR A 102 -2.67 0.41 -14.16
C THR A 102 -2.74 0.11 -12.67
N SER A 103 -1.64 -0.33 -12.07
CA SER A 103 -1.54 -0.73 -10.67
C SER A 103 -0.48 0.08 -9.93
N LEU A 104 -0.61 0.11 -8.62
CA LEU A 104 0.36 0.73 -7.72
C LEU A 104 0.46 -0.09 -6.44
N GLU A 105 1.62 0.03 -5.77
CA GLU A 105 1.81 -0.52 -4.44
C GLU A 105 1.90 0.62 -3.43
N VAL A 106 1.19 0.44 -2.32
CA VAL A 106 1.21 1.33 -1.15
C VAL A 106 1.83 0.58 0.00
N GLN A 107 2.88 1.12 0.61
CA GLN A 107 3.37 0.66 1.90
C GLN A 107 2.66 1.40 3.01
N VAL A 108 2.29 0.65 4.06
CA VAL A 108 1.75 1.19 5.31
C VAL A 108 2.64 0.78 6.47
N ASP A 109 3.19 1.78 7.14
CA ASP A 109 3.90 1.61 8.39
C ASP A 109 2.92 1.84 9.53
N VAL A 110 2.76 0.85 10.41
CA VAL A 110 1.87 0.93 11.57
C VAL A 110 2.71 1.00 12.83
N THR A 111 2.52 2.06 13.60
CA THR A 111 3.16 2.26 14.90
C THR A 111 2.12 2.42 15.99
N ALA A 112 2.49 2.13 17.22
CA ALA A 112 1.63 2.32 18.38
C ALA A 112 2.41 2.95 19.55
N GLU A 113 1.73 3.76 20.33
CA GLU A 113 2.21 4.36 21.57
C GLU A 113 1.10 4.32 22.61
N ARG A 114 1.43 4.41 23.90
CA ARG A 114 0.42 4.60 24.95
C ARG A 114 -0.14 6.02 24.86
N TRP A 115 -1.47 6.15 24.95
CA TRP A 115 -2.17 7.42 24.79
C TRP A 115 -1.73 8.51 25.80
N ASN A 116 -1.18 8.11 26.96
CA ASN A 116 -0.78 9.00 28.07
C ASN A 116 0.74 9.00 28.31
N GLU A 117 1.53 8.41 27.42
CA GLU A 117 2.99 8.37 27.48
C GLU A 117 3.58 9.22 26.35
N THR A 118 4.76 9.77 26.59
CA THR A 118 5.47 10.60 25.58
C THR A 118 6.62 9.83 24.92
N ASP A 119 6.61 8.51 25.06
CA ASP A 119 7.60 7.64 24.45
C ASP A 119 7.49 7.64 22.93
N ARG A 120 8.58 7.26 22.25
CA ARG A 120 8.55 7.12 20.80
C ARG A 120 7.61 5.99 20.39
N PRO A 121 6.73 6.22 19.40
CA PRO A 121 5.88 5.18 18.87
C PRO A 121 6.69 3.96 18.44
N ARG A 122 6.26 2.77 18.86
CA ARG A 122 6.91 1.50 18.49
C ARG A 122 6.33 0.93 17.20
N PRO A 123 7.13 0.38 16.28
CA PRO A 123 6.60 -0.33 15.11
C PRO A 123 5.83 -1.58 15.57
N VAL A 124 4.64 -1.79 15.04
CA VAL A 124 3.76 -2.94 15.37
C VAL A 124 3.38 -3.76 14.13
N ALA A 125 3.35 -3.14 12.96
CA ALA A 125 3.13 -3.86 11.71
C ALA A 125 3.68 -3.08 10.51
N VAL A 126 3.89 -3.79 9.40
CA VAL A 126 4.12 -3.23 8.08
C VAL A 126 3.24 -3.97 7.09
N ALA A 127 2.68 -3.24 6.12
CA ALA A 127 1.88 -3.85 5.06
C ALA A 127 2.25 -3.29 3.68
N HIS A 128 2.05 -4.12 2.66
CA HIS A 128 2.16 -3.76 1.26
C HIS A 128 0.82 -4.10 0.58
N VAL A 129 0.15 -3.08 0.09
CA VAL A 129 -1.18 -3.20 -0.49
C VAL A 129 -1.11 -2.82 -1.96
N VAL A 130 -1.60 -3.70 -2.83
CA VAL A 130 -1.62 -3.48 -4.28
C VAL A 130 -3.00 -3.04 -4.71
N TYR A 131 -3.05 -1.95 -5.45
CA TYR A 131 -4.27 -1.37 -6.01
C TYR A 131 -4.23 -1.38 -7.53
N VAL A 132 -5.42 -1.41 -8.14
CA VAL A 132 -5.64 -1.15 -9.56
C VAL A 132 -6.51 0.09 -9.68
N ALA A 133 -6.04 1.10 -10.42
CA ALA A 133 -6.82 2.31 -10.69
C ALA A 133 -7.97 2.00 -11.65
N ILE A 134 -9.19 2.46 -11.32
CA ILE A 134 -10.41 2.20 -12.07
C ILE A 134 -10.94 3.50 -12.69
N GLY A 135 -11.33 3.42 -13.96
CA GLY A 135 -11.99 4.49 -14.69
C GLY A 135 -13.49 4.57 -14.42
N PRO A 136 -14.19 5.58 -14.99
CA PRO A 136 -15.65 5.70 -14.90
C PRO A 136 -16.41 4.54 -15.55
N ASP A 137 -15.76 3.81 -16.45
CA ASP A 137 -16.25 2.62 -17.14
C ASP A 137 -15.98 1.31 -16.38
N GLU A 138 -15.55 1.42 -15.11
CA GLU A 138 -15.14 0.32 -14.24
C GLU A 138 -13.97 -0.52 -14.77
N ARG A 139 -13.20 0.01 -15.74
CA ARG A 139 -12.02 -0.66 -16.30
C ARG A 139 -10.74 -0.12 -15.71
N PRO A 140 -9.66 -0.94 -15.68
CA PRO A 140 -8.34 -0.47 -15.28
C PRO A 140 -7.87 0.69 -16.15
N ARG A 141 -7.41 1.77 -15.51
CA ARG A 141 -6.85 2.96 -16.18
C ARG A 141 -5.39 3.20 -15.82
N PRO A 142 -4.62 3.90 -16.67
CA PRO A 142 -3.25 4.25 -16.37
C PRO A 142 -3.11 5.04 -15.07
N VAL A 143 -2.01 4.76 -14.33
CA VAL A 143 -1.65 5.49 -13.10
C VAL A 143 -0.50 6.46 -13.38
N PRO A 144 -0.45 7.62 -12.69
CA PRO A 144 0.69 8.52 -12.75
C PRO A 144 1.97 7.82 -12.28
N GLY A 145 3.11 8.15 -12.90
CA GLY A 145 4.42 7.74 -12.38
C GLY A 145 4.75 8.40 -11.04
N LEU A 146 5.83 7.94 -10.38
CA LEU A 146 6.34 8.50 -9.13
C LEU A 146 7.50 9.46 -9.36
N ILE A 147 7.56 10.53 -8.56
CA ILE A 147 8.74 11.36 -8.35
C ILE A 147 9.31 10.96 -6.98
N LEU A 148 10.48 10.32 -6.99
CA LEU A 148 11.17 9.87 -5.78
C LEU A 148 11.98 11.04 -5.22
N GLU A 149 11.62 11.55 -4.05
CA GLU A 149 12.15 12.79 -3.48
C GLU A 149 13.37 12.52 -2.58
N THR A 150 13.40 11.38 -1.90
CA THR A 150 14.43 11.02 -0.91
C THR A 150 15.14 9.72 -1.27
N ASP A 151 16.26 9.44 -0.60
CA ASP A 151 16.95 8.15 -0.73
C ASP A 151 16.11 7.00 -0.13
N ASP A 152 15.29 7.28 0.90
CA ASP A 152 14.32 6.31 1.44
C ASP A 152 13.24 5.96 0.40
N ASP A 153 12.71 6.95 -0.32
CA ASP A 153 11.77 6.69 -1.41
C ASP A 153 12.38 5.80 -2.50
N ARG A 154 13.67 6.03 -2.85
CA ARG A 154 14.38 5.19 -3.84
C ARG A 154 14.54 3.76 -3.37
N ARG A 155 14.97 3.58 -2.13
CA ARG A 155 15.12 2.24 -1.51
C ARG A 155 13.78 1.50 -1.50
N LEU A 156 12.72 2.14 -0.99
CA LEU A 156 11.39 1.54 -0.91
C LEU A 156 10.79 1.23 -2.30
N HIS A 157 11.06 2.09 -3.28
CA HIS A 157 10.66 1.85 -4.66
C HIS A 157 11.34 0.61 -5.25
N ASP A 158 12.66 0.44 -5.02
CA ASP A 158 13.41 -0.73 -5.52
C ASP A 158 12.93 -2.02 -4.84
N GLU A 159 12.66 -1.99 -3.53
CA GLU A 159 12.05 -3.11 -2.80
C GLU A 159 10.65 -3.45 -3.34
N ALA A 160 9.82 -2.45 -3.60
CA ALA A 160 8.46 -2.64 -4.14
C ALA A 160 8.49 -3.19 -5.57
N ARG A 161 9.45 -2.75 -6.39
CA ARG A 161 9.67 -3.30 -7.74
C ARG A 161 10.01 -4.78 -7.68
N LEU A 162 10.91 -5.20 -6.77
CA LEU A 162 11.24 -6.60 -6.59
C LEU A 162 10.01 -7.43 -6.16
N ARG A 163 9.18 -6.91 -5.24
CA ARG A 163 7.91 -7.57 -4.87
C ARG A 163 6.96 -7.70 -6.05
N ALA A 164 6.84 -6.66 -6.90
CA ALA A 164 6.00 -6.69 -8.08
C ALA A 164 6.46 -7.74 -9.10
N GLU A 165 7.77 -7.84 -9.36
CA GLU A 165 8.38 -8.86 -10.23
C GLU A 165 8.14 -10.28 -9.68
N THR A 166 8.30 -10.46 -8.37
CA THR A 166 8.07 -11.75 -7.68
C THR A 166 6.59 -12.16 -7.79
N ARG A 167 5.66 -11.24 -7.57
CA ARG A 167 4.20 -11.50 -7.72
C ARG A 167 3.85 -11.90 -9.16
N ALA A 168 4.44 -11.23 -10.15
CA ALA A 168 4.21 -11.56 -11.56
C ALA A 168 4.71 -12.97 -11.90
N THR A 169 5.94 -13.31 -11.49
CA THR A 169 6.52 -14.64 -11.69
C THR A 169 5.71 -15.75 -10.98
N HIS A 170 5.29 -15.47 -9.74
CA HIS A 170 4.48 -16.43 -8.97
C HIS A 170 3.13 -16.70 -9.64
N ARG A 171 2.48 -15.64 -10.17
CA ARG A 171 1.21 -15.79 -10.90
C ARG A 171 1.37 -16.69 -12.14
N LEU A 172 2.39 -16.42 -12.95
CA LEU A 172 2.67 -17.25 -14.14
C LEU A 172 2.84 -18.72 -13.78
N LYS A 173 3.63 -19.01 -12.74
CA LYS A 173 3.82 -20.40 -12.27
C LYS A 173 2.53 -21.07 -11.80
N LEU A 174 1.66 -20.32 -11.10
CA LEU A 174 0.36 -20.85 -10.67
C LEU A 174 -0.56 -21.11 -11.86
N ASP A 175 -0.56 -20.25 -12.88
CA ASP A 175 -1.37 -20.42 -14.08
C ASP A 175 -0.87 -21.61 -14.91
N GLU A 176 0.44 -21.82 -15.02
CA GLU A 176 1.05 -23.04 -15.62
C GLU A 176 0.60 -24.31 -14.89
N LEU A 177 0.63 -24.34 -13.56
CA LEU A 177 0.20 -25.50 -12.75
C LEU A 177 -1.31 -25.76 -12.89
N ARG A 178 -2.12 -24.73 -13.00
CA ARG A 178 -3.56 -24.85 -13.24
C ARG A 178 -3.88 -25.32 -14.66
N GLY A 179 -3.16 -24.81 -15.67
CA GLY A 179 -3.28 -25.23 -17.05
C GLY A 179 -2.82 -26.68 -17.30
N ALA A 180 -1.80 -27.13 -16.55
CA ALA A 180 -1.30 -28.52 -16.61
C ALA A 180 -2.28 -29.53 -15.95
N ASN A 181 -3.20 -29.08 -15.08
CA ASN A 181 -4.20 -29.90 -14.39
C ASN A 181 -5.63 -29.65 -14.91
N GLY A 182 -5.79 -29.03 -16.08
CA GLY A 182 -7.06 -28.86 -16.75
C GLY A 182 -7.64 -30.20 -17.25
N PRO A 183 -9.01 -30.29 -17.37
CA PRO A 183 -9.71 -31.56 -17.55
C PRO A 183 -9.33 -32.33 -18.78
#